data_f0979bb2e756dd76d70f04b8ba994212
#
_entry.id   f0979bb2e756dd76d70f04b8ba994212
#
_cell.length_a   1.000
_cell.length_b   1.000
_cell.length_c   1.000
_cell.angle_alpha   90.00
_cell.angle_beta   90.00
_cell.angle_gamma   90.00
#
_symmetry.space_group_name_H-M   'P 1'
#
loop_
_entity.id
_entity.type
_entity.pdbx_description
1 polymer ?
#
loop_
_entity_poly.entity_id
_entity_poly.type
_entity_poly.pdbx_seq_one_letter_code
_entity_poly.pdbx_strand_id
1 'polypeptide(L)'
;MATVNVRDTLVNLTSRLIQINTVNPPGLTSEASSFIKDWLGSLGYSCEIREYVKGKPNVVARVGKGSPTLILNGHMDVVPPGDESRWSYPPFSGKVIGDRIYGRGATDMKGGLAVVMLVFAELAPLVEGAGSGTLVFSATADEEVGGHAGVEALVKDGVLVGDAAIVAEPTGFNRYCIGEKGLCQLRLIARGRPAHGSLPILGENAILKLVKAIEGAQRIVEEFNRNIKLPPDVEEAALNAASIYGQEASRRGLGLSLEDFRRVIGSVSFNPGVIRGGSKVNMVPDHAELELDMRVPPGVDPAGLIEAVKSGLRGLAEVEPIDVSSPNYTPRDSPIVRLIEDGIRRLGAEPKPIIMTGATDGRYLRARGIPTVIYGPGELTLAHAYDEYVTVNDLVNTYNVMLYASSRFFNIPSPG
;
A
#
# COMPACT_ATOMS: atom_id res chain seq x y z
N MET A 1 -26.58 10.97 24.48
CA MET A 1 -25.37 10.12 24.36
C MET A 1 -24.26 10.82 25.11
N ALA A 2 -23.47 10.10 25.91
CA ALA A 2 -22.27 10.68 26.51
C ALA A 2 -21.36 11.16 25.37
N THR A 3 -20.81 12.37 25.47
CA THR A 3 -19.85 12.89 24.50
C THR A 3 -18.68 11.91 24.42
N VAL A 4 -18.54 11.24 23.30
CA VAL A 4 -17.38 10.33 23.07
C VAL A 4 -16.13 11.20 23.09
N ASN A 5 -15.20 10.91 24.00
CA ASN A 5 -13.91 11.55 23.95
C ASN A 5 -13.12 10.91 22.78
N VAL A 6 -13.13 11.56 21.64
CA VAL A 6 -12.49 11.10 20.39
C VAL A 6 -11.04 10.69 20.65
N ARG A 7 -10.27 11.52 21.36
CA ARG A 7 -8.85 11.26 21.66
C ARG A 7 -8.68 9.95 22.44
N ASP A 8 -9.40 9.80 23.53
CA ASP A 8 -9.28 8.60 24.40
C ASP A 8 -9.78 7.35 23.67
N THR A 9 -10.84 7.46 22.87
CA THR A 9 -11.34 6.34 22.07
C THR A 9 -10.32 5.89 21.02
N LEU A 10 -9.72 6.81 20.29
CA LEU A 10 -8.67 6.49 19.30
C LEU A 10 -7.45 5.86 19.96
N VAL A 11 -6.99 6.39 21.10
CA VAL A 11 -5.87 5.82 21.86
C VAL A 11 -6.19 4.38 22.29
N ASN A 12 -7.37 4.16 22.85
CA ASN A 12 -7.79 2.82 23.32
C ASN A 12 -7.93 1.82 22.18
N LEU A 13 -8.59 2.21 21.08
CA LEU A 13 -8.77 1.34 19.90
C LEU A 13 -7.41 0.99 19.29
N THR A 14 -6.55 1.98 19.04
CA THR A 14 -5.22 1.77 18.44
C THR A 14 -4.36 0.87 19.34
N SER A 15 -4.27 1.18 20.64
CA SER A 15 -3.50 0.38 21.59
C SER A 15 -4.00 -1.06 21.65
N ARG A 16 -5.32 -1.26 21.69
CA ARG A 16 -5.91 -2.61 21.74
C ARG A 16 -5.69 -3.40 20.46
N LEU A 17 -5.82 -2.77 19.29
CA LEU A 17 -5.53 -3.42 18.00
C LEU A 17 -4.06 -3.84 17.91
N ILE A 18 -3.12 -3.01 18.35
CA ILE A 18 -1.69 -3.33 18.39
C ILE A 18 -1.41 -4.55 19.29
N GLN A 19 -2.09 -4.67 20.44
CA GLN A 19 -1.92 -5.78 21.37
C GLN A 19 -2.35 -7.14 20.79
N ILE A 20 -3.17 -7.15 19.76
CA ILE A 20 -3.56 -8.36 19.06
C ILE A 20 -2.50 -8.68 17.98
N ASN A 21 -1.80 -9.81 18.15
CA ASN A 21 -0.77 -10.24 17.23
C ASN A 21 -1.38 -10.81 15.93
N THR A 22 -1.20 -10.13 14.83
CA THR A 22 -1.68 -10.50 13.50
C THR A 22 -0.55 -10.56 12.46
N VAL A 23 0.64 -10.99 12.88
CA VAL A 23 1.82 -11.10 12.00
C VAL A 23 1.53 -11.98 10.80
N ASN A 24 1.87 -11.47 9.62
CA ASN A 24 1.74 -12.17 8.35
C ASN A 24 3.12 -12.37 7.68
N PRO A 25 3.56 -13.61 7.40
CA PRO A 25 2.86 -14.86 7.64
C PRO A 25 2.83 -15.28 9.13
N PRO A 26 1.83 -16.07 9.62
CA PRO A 26 0.74 -16.70 8.87
C PRO A 26 -0.46 -15.79 8.59
N GLY A 27 -0.59 -14.60 9.21
CA GLY A 27 -1.65 -13.64 8.98
C GLY A 27 -3.01 -14.06 9.57
N LEU A 28 -3.00 -14.62 10.78
CA LEU A 28 -4.24 -15.00 11.48
C LEU A 28 -4.92 -13.76 12.04
N THR A 29 -6.11 -13.43 11.52
CA THR A 29 -6.85 -12.22 11.89
C THR A 29 -8.09 -12.48 12.75
N SER A 30 -8.32 -13.73 13.19
CA SER A 30 -9.54 -14.13 13.90
C SER A 30 -9.77 -13.33 15.20
N GLU A 31 -8.71 -13.08 16.00
CA GLU A 31 -8.84 -12.32 17.25
C GLU A 31 -9.17 -10.85 16.98
N ALA A 32 -8.48 -10.23 15.99
CA ALA A 32 -8.73 -8.85 15.57
C ALA A 32 -10.15 -8.69 15.01
N SER A 33 -10.58 -9.62 14.16
CA SER A 33 -11.94 -9.65 13.62
C SER A 33 -13.01 -9.75 14.71
N SER A 34 -12.79 -10.62 15.72
CA SER A 34 -13.71 -10.73 16.86
C SER A 34 -13.77 -9.44 17.66
N PHE A 35 -12.62 -8.84 17.96
CA PHE A 35 -12.56 -7.55 18.67
C PHE A 35 -13.32 -6.45 17.93
N ILE A 36 -13.10 -6.31 16.62
CA ILE A 36 -13.75 -5.28 15.78
C ILE A 36 -15.27 -5.52 15.73
N LYS A 37 -15.68 -6.77 15.49
CA LYS A 37 -17.10 -7.17 15.48
C LYS A 37 -17.79 -6.87 16.80
N ASP A 38 -17.16 -7.22 17.93
CA ASP A 38 -17.73 -7.03 19.27
C ASP A 38 -17.81 -5.53 19.60
N TRP A 39 -16.80 -4.73 19.21
CA TRP A 39 -16.82 -3.29 19.42
C TRP A 39 -17.94 -2.62 18.62
N LEU A 40 -18.06 -2.90 17.30
CA LEU A 40 -19.15 -2.37 16.48
C LEU A 40 -20.52 -2.89 16.96
N GLY A 41 -20.58 -4.17 17.37
CA GLY A 41 -21.79 -4.79 17.95
C GLY A 41 -22.26 -4.09 19.22
N SER A 42 -21.33 -3.65 20.08
CA SER A 42 -21.65 -2.90 21.30
C SER A 42 -22.30 -1.53 21.02
N LEU A 43 -22.08 -0.99 19.81
CA LEU A 43 -22.69 0.24 19.30
C LEU A 43 -23.99 -0.01 18.51
N GLY A 44 -24.40 -1.29 18.38
CA GLY A 44 -25.64 -1.69 17.70
C GLY A 44 -25.47 -2.04 16.21
N TYR A 45 -24.25 -2.09 15.69
CA TYR A 45 -23.99 -2.40 14.29
C TYR A 45 -23.70 -3.88 14.08
N SER A 46 -24.37 -4.49 13.10
CA SER A 46 -24.11 -5.87 12.70
C SER A 46 -22.93 -5.92 11.72
N CYS A 47 -22.07 -6.93 11.90
CA CYS A 47 -20.95 -7.20 11.02
C CYS A 47 -21.11 -8.56 10.34
N GLU A 48 -20.85 -8.57 9.05
CA GLU A 48 -20.67 -9.77 8.25
C GLU A 48 -19.21 -10.21 8.32
N ILE A 49 -18.98 -11.52 8.56
CA ILE A 49 -17.63 -12.10 8.52
C ILE A 49 -17.47 -12.86 7.21
N ARG A 50 -16.43 -12.52 6.45
CA ARG A 50 -16.07 -13.19 5.20
C ARG A 50 -14.68 -13.81 5.33
N GLU A 51 -14.62 -15.13 5.28
CA GLU A 51 -13.39 -15.89 5.40
C GLU A 51 -13.14 -16.67 4.12
N TYR A 52 -12.17 -16.25 3.33
CA TYR A 52 -11.79 -16.90 2.07
C TYR A 52 -10.62 -17.87 2.26
N VAL A 53 -9.79 -17.62 3.25
CA VAL A 53 -8.70 -18.49 3.69
C VAL A 53 -8.84 -18.72 5.18
N LYS A 54 -8.78 -19.97 5.60
CA LYS A 54 -8.96 -20.37 7.00
C LYS A 54 -8.03 -19.61 7.96
N GLY A 55 -8.60 -18.99 8.97
CA GLY A 55 -7.91 -18.15 9.96
C GLY A 55 -7.68 -16.72 9.52
N LYS A 56 -8.13 -16.32 8.30
CA LYS A 56 -8.02 -14.97 7.76
C LYS A 56 -9.41 -14.34 7.49
N PRO A 57 -10.28 -14.22 8.51
CA PRO A 57 -11.57 -13.58 8.34
C PRO A 57 -11.43 -12.07 8.09
N ASN A 58 -12.30 -11.54 7.25
CA ASN A 58 -12.54 -10.12 7.02
C ASN A 58 -13.81 -9.69 7.73
N VAL A 59 -13.87 -8.45 8.20
CA VAL A 59 -15.08 -7.88 8.84
C VAL A 59 -15.66 -6.83 7.91
N VAL A 60 -16.95 -6.94 7.61
CA VAL A 60 -17.66 -5.94 6.80
C VAL A 60 -18.90 -5.48 7.57
N ALA A 61 -19.06 -4.16 7.74
CA ALA A 61 -20.29 -3.56 8.25
C ALA A 61 -20.88 -2.62 7.21
N ARG A 62 -22.19 -2.58 7.12
CA ARG A 62 -22.91 -1.74 6.15
C ARG A 62 -24.12 -1.10 6.80
N VAL A 63 -24.29 0.22 6.57
CA VAL A 63 -25.45 0.98 7.02
C VAL A 63 -26.01 1.85 5.90
N GLY A 64 -27.28 2.18 5.98
CA GLY A 64 -27.99 2.95 4.96
C GLY A 64 -28.37 2.13 3.73
N LYS A 65 -28.80 2.77 2.67
CA LYS A 65 -29.21 2.15 1.40
C LYS A 65 -29.15 3.12 0.22
N GLY A 66 -28.85 2.57 -0.96
CA GLY A 66 -28.77 3.36 -2.21
C GLY A 66 -27.45 4.11 -2.34
N SER A 67 -27.40 5.03 -3.31
CA SER A 67 -26.23 5.86 -3.62
C SER A 67 -26.33 7.23 -2.95
N PRO A 68 -25.16 7.86 -2.71
CA PRO A 68 -23.84 7.36 -2.99
C PRO A 68 -23.37 6.32 -1.97
N THR A 69 -22.43 5.44 -2.37
CA THR A 69 -21.80 4.46 -1.48
C THR A 69 -20.35 4.82 -1.22
N LEU A 70 -19.97 4.98 0.05
CA LEU A 70 -18.60 5.21 0.49
C LEU A 70 -18.04 3.98 1.22
N ILE A 71 -16.85 3.54 0.82
CA ILE A 71 -16.11 2.46 1.48
C ILE A 71 -15.01 3.08 2.34
N LEU A 72 -14.97 2.69 3.61
CA LEU A 72 -13.87 2.94 4.55
C LEU A 72 -13.16 1.60 4.79
N ASN A 73 -11.89 1.52 4.42
CA ASN A 73 -11.13 0.28 4.49
C ASN A 73 -9.84 0.44 5.32
N GLY A 74 -9.46 -0.64 6.01
CA GLY A 74 -8.15 -0.81 6.64
C GLY A 74 -7.84 -2.27 6.86
N HIS A 75 -6.55 -2.66 6.78
CA HIS A 75 -6.14 -4.04 7.02
C HIS A 75 -5.80 -4.29 8.50
N MET A 76 -5.89 -5.56 8.90
CA MET A 76 -5.67 -6.02 10.27
C MET A 76 -4.30 -6.65 10.47
N ASP A 77 -3.73 -7.25 9.43
CA ASP A 77 -2.44 -7.93 9.50
C ASP A 77 -1.25 -6.95 9.53
N VAL A 78 -0.10 -7.44 9.94
CA VAL A 78 1.12 -6.65 10.07
C VAL A 78 2.33 -7.50 9.70
N VAL A 79 3.41 -6.89 9.22
CA VAL A 79 4.68 -7.59 8.98
C VAL A 79 5.33 -8.07 10.28
N PRO A 80 6.23 -9.08 10.24
CA PRO A 80 7.00 -9.51 11.40
C PRO A 80 7.75 -8.36 12.08
N PRO A 81 7.86 -8.35 13.41
CA PRO A 81 8.56 -7.30 14.16
C PRO A 81 10.09 -7.33 13.97
N GLY A 82 10.63 -8.43 13.41
CA GLY A 82 12.05 -8.66 13.33
C GLY A 82 12.66 -9.03 14.69
N ASP A 83 13.87 -8.56 14.94
CA ASP A 83 14.57 -8.79 16.21
C ASP A 83 13.96 -7.93 17.34
N GLU A 84 13.19 -8.56 18.23
CA GLU A 84 12.48 -7.88 19.31
C GLU A 84 13.43 -7.21 20.32
N SER A 85 14.69 -7.63 20.42
CA SER A 85 15.68 -6.99 21.30
C SER A 85 16.05 -5.56 20.85
N ARG A 86 15.72 -5.20 19.62
CA ARG A 86 15.96 -3.87 19.04
C ARG A 86 14.80 -2.89 19.28
N TRP A 87 13.70 -3.37 19.90
CA TRP A 87 12.57 -2.52 20.23
C TRP A 87 12.74 -1.91 21.61
N SER A 88 12.49 -0.60 21.74
CA SER A 88 12.46 0.08 23.05
C SER A 88 11.30 -0.36 23.94
N TYR A 89 10.20 -0.79 23.30
CA TYR A 89 9.03 -1.38 23.95
C TYR A 89 8.60 -2.63 23.19
N PRO A 90 8.07 -3.67 23.88
CA PRO A 90 7.63 -4.88 23.17
C PRO A 90 6.70 -4.55 21.99
N PRO A 91 6.90 -5.14 20.80
CA PRO A 91 6.24 -4.73 19.56
C PRO A 91 4.71 -4.86 19.59
N PHE A 92 4.17 -5.67 20.47
CA PHE A 92 2.71 -5.82 20.67
C PHE A 92 2.21 -5.27 22.01
N SER A 93 2.94 -4.31 22.59
CA SER A 93 2.51 -3.70 23.87
C SER A 93 1.41 -2.66 23.71
N GLY A 94 1.30 -1.99 22.57
CA GLY A 94 0.40 -0.85 22.40
C GLY A 94 0.68 0.28 23.38
N LYS A 95 1.96 0.46 23.77
CA LYS A 95 2.34 1.36 24.87
C LYS A 95 2.20 2.81 24.50
N VAL A 96 1.50 3.56 25.33
CA VAL A 96 1.30 5.01 25.17
C VAL A 96 2.35 5.76 25.99
N ILE A 97 3.14 6.61 25.34
CA ILE A 97 4.15 7.47 25.97
C ILE A 97 4.00 8.89 25.41
N GLY A 98 3.52 9.81 26.23
CA GLY A 98 3.24 11.18 25.80
C GLY A 98 2.18 11.20 24.67
N ASP A 99 2.58 11.67 23.49
CA ASP A 99 1.72 11.73 22.30
C ASP A 99 1.93 10.57 21.34
N ARG A 100 2.60 9.48 21.75
CA ARG A 100 2.93 8.35 20.87
C ARG A 100 2.35 7.04 21.38
N ILE A 101 1.84 6.24 20.46
CA ILE A 101 1.42 4.86 20.70
C ILE A 101 2.39 3.96 19.93
N TYR A 102 3.17 3.17 20.66
CA TYR A 102 4.22 2.34 20.13
C TYR A 102 3.75 0.91 19.86
N GLY A 103 4.20 0.35 18.76
CA GLY A 103 4.08 -1.06 18.44
C GLY A 103 4.02 -1.34 16.94
N ARG A 104 4.23 -2.60 16.55
CA ARG A 104 4.09 -3.06 15.18
C ARG A 104 2.63 -2.89 14.72
N GLY A 105 2.44 -2.25 13.59
CA GLY A 105 1.12 -1.91 13.08
C GLY A 105 0.58 -0.57 13.60
N ALA A 106 1.30 0.15 14.45
CA ALA A 106 0.85 1.46 14.94
C ALA A 106 0.64 2.45 13.79
N THR A 107 1.59 2.49 12.87
CA THR A 107 1.54 3.28 11.64
C THR A 107 0.88 2.49 10.51
N ASP A 108 1.26 1.23 10.30
CA ASP A 108 0.87 0.39 9.17
C ASP A 108 0.11 -0.86 9.64
N MET A 109 -1.27 -0.86 9.65
CA MET A 109 -2.11 0.34 9.58
C MET A 109 -3.21 0.35 10.66
N LYS A 110 -2.93 -0.26 11.85
CA LYS A 110 -3.92 -0.37 12.94
C LYS A 110 -4.35 0.98 13.52
N GLY A 111 -3.45 2.00 13.45
CA GLY A 111 -3.83 3.39 13.74
C GLY A 111 -4.90 3.90 12.77
N GLY A 112 -4.69 3.68 11.48
CA GLY A 112 -5.66 4.01 10.43
C GLY A 112 -6.96 3.20 10.57
N LEU A 113 -6.86 1.91 10.87
CA LEU A 113 -8.01 1.05 11.14
C LEU A 113 -8.86 1.56 12.32
N ALA A 114 -8.21 2.00 13.40
CA ALA A 114 -8.91 2.61 14.55
C ALA A 114 -9.65 3.90 14.14
N VAL A 115 -9.04 4.71 13.28
CA VAL A 115 -9.67 5.93 12.75
C VAL A 115 -10.92 5.59 11.93
N VAL A 116 -10.83 4.68 10.96
CA VAL A 116 -12.01 4.34 10.13
C VAL A 116 -13.10 3.63 10.92
N MET A 117 -12.76 2.86 11.96
CA MET A 117 -13.75 2.30 12.90
C MET A 117 -14.56 3.41 13.58
N LEU A 118 -13.88 4.43 14.13
CA LEU A 118 -14.55 5.52 14.83
C LEU A 118 -15.33 6.42 13.86
N VAL A 119 -14.78 6.73 12.67
CA VAL A 119 -15.48 7.49 11.63
C VAL A 119 -16.76 6.78 11.20
N PHE A 120 -16.70 5.45 10.99
CA PHE A 120 -17.88 4.66 10.68
C PHE A 120 -18.93 4.77 11.80
N ALA A 121 -18.54 4.59 13.05
CA ALA A 121 -19.45 4.63 14.19
C ALA A 121 -20.17 5.98 14.35
N GLU A 122 -19.47 7.10 14.10
CA GLU A 122 -20.03 8.44 14.19
C GLU A 122 -20.95 8.80 13.00
N LEU A 123 -20.62 8.27 11.80
CA LEU A 123 -21.40 8.57 10.60
C LEU A 123 -22.61 7.66 10.41
N ALA A 124 -22.54 6.43 10.87
CA ALA A 124 -23.56 5.43 10.63
C ALA A 124 -24.98 5.90 10.98
N PRO A 125 -25.25 6.49 12.18
CA PRO A 125 -26.58 6.96 12.52
C PRO A 125 -27.04 8.14 11.66
N LEU A 126 -26.12 8.96 11.16
CA LEU A 126 -26.43 10.10 10.31
C LEU A 126 -26.80 9.67 8.89
N VAL A 127 -26.06 8.68 8.35
CA VAL A 127 -26.36 8.09 7.03
C VAL A 127 -27.71 7.35 7.05
N GLU A 128 -28.00 6.59 8.10
CA GLU A 128 -29.30 5.94 8.28
C GLU A 128 -30.42 6.97 8.40
N GLY A 129 -30.22 8.03 9.18
CA GLY A 129 -31.19 9.10 9.38
C GLY A 129 -31.44 9.93 8.12
N ALA A 130 -30.47 10.07 7.23
CA ALA A 130 -30.60 10.76 5.95
C ALA A 130 -31.48 10.00 4.95
N GLY A 131 -31.67 8.69 5.12
CA GLY A 131 -32.51 7.85 4.29
C GLY A 131 -32.01 7.57 2.87
N SER A 132 -30.82 8.07 2.53
CA SER A 132 -30.14 7.83 1.25
C SER A 132 -28.63 7.76 1.44
N GLY A 133 -27.99 6.92 0.61
CA GLY A 133 -26.56 6.63 0.71
C GLY A 133 -26.25 5.38 1.53
N THR A 134 -25.09 4.79 1.25
CA THR A 134 -24.60 3.58 1.90
C THR A 134 -23.17 3.80 2.40
N LEU A 135 -22.96 3.60 3.70
CA LEU A 135 -21.62 3.61 4.29
C LEU A 135 -21.18 2.16 4.53
N VAL A 136 -20.01 1.81 4.02
CA VAL A 136 -19.40 0.48 4.15
C VAL A 136 -18.11 0.62 4.93
N PHE A 137 -17.95 -0.14 5.99
CA PHE A 137 -16.69 -0.36 6.69
C PHE A 137 -16.15 -1.74 6.33
N SER A 138 -14.86 -1.85 6.11
CA SER A 138 -14.17 -3.13 5.94
C SER A 138 -12.85 -3.15 6.69
N ALA A 139 -12.67 -4.17 7.55
CA ALA A 139 -11.38 -4.53 8.11
C ALA A 139 -10.91 -5.82 7.44
N THR A 140 -9.79 -5.74 6.73
CA THR A 140 -9.34 -6.80 5.81
C THR A 140 -8.12 -7.53 6.31
N ALA A 141 -7.95 -8.75 5.86
CA ALA A 141 -6.80 -9.60 6.11
C ALA A 141 -5.86 -9.56 4.91
N ASP A 142 -4.62 -10.04 5.10
CA ASP A 142 -3.70 -10.48 4.03
C ASP A 142 -3.08 -9.37 3.16
N GLU A 143 -3.20 -8.10 3.55
CA GLU A 143 -2.67 -6.98 2.78
C GLU A 143 -1.16 -7.09 2.61
N GLU A 144 -0.42 -7.37 3.68
CA GLU A 144 1.04 -7.41 3.78
C GLU A 144 1.72 -8.48 2.89
N VAL A 145 0.92 -9.39 2.34
CA VAL A 145 1.37 -10.42 1.40
C VAL A 145 0.57 -10.42 0.09
N GLY A 146 -0.15 -9.32 -0.20
CA GLY A 146 -0.79 -9.06 -1.47
C GLY A 146 -2.31 -8.96 -1.47
N GLY A 147 -3.01 -9.07 -0.33
CA GLY A 147 -4.46 -8.82 -0.21
C GLY A 147 -5.38 -9.85 -0.86
N HIS A 148 -4.85 -11.03 -1.23
CA HIS A 148 -5.60 -12.04 -1.98
C HIS A 148 -6.77 -12.65 -1.20
N ALA A 149 -6.62 -12.82 0.13
CA ALA A 149 -7.68 -13.27 1.02
C ALA A 149 -8.49 -12.09 1.63
N GLY A 150 -8.10 -10.86 1.32
CA GLY A 150 -8.66 -9.61 1.81
C GLY A 150 -9.49 -8.88 0.75
N VAL A 151 -9.08 -7.64 0.44
CA VAL A 151 -9.83 -6.76 -0.47
C VAL A 151 -9.99 -7.36 -1.85
N GLU A 152 -8.99 -8.06 -2.41
CA GLU A 152 -9.14 -8.68 -3.72
C GLU A 152 -10.33 -9.66 -3.75
N ALA A 153 -10.41 -10.55 -2.75
CA ALA A 153 -11.50 -11.51 -2.67
C ALA A 153 -12.86 -10.83 -2.47
N LEU A 154 -12.93 -9.84 -1.56
CA LEU A 154 -14.16 -9.08 -1.30
C LEU A 154 -14.67 -8.32 -2.52
N VAL A 155 -13.76 -7.76 -3.32
CA VAL A 155 -14.07 -7.06 -4.58
C VAL A 155 -14.51 -8.05 -5.67
N LYS A 156 -13.84 -9.19 -5.80
CA LYS A 156 -14.23 -10.26 -6.76
C LYS A 156 -15.61 -10.82 -6.45
N ASP A 157 -15.93 -10.98 -5.18
CA ASP A 157 -17.21 -11.52 -4.67
C ASP A 157 -18.34 -10.47 -4.68
N GLY A 158 -18.05 -9.23 -5.11
CA GLY A 158 -19.03 -8.14 -5.16
C GLY A 158 -19.48 -7.62 -3.79
N VAL A 159 -18.72 -7.91 -2.73
CA VAL A 159 -18.98 -7.41 -1.39
C VAL A 159 -18.56 -5.94 -1.26
N LEU A 160 -17.40 -5.58 -1.78
CA LEU A 160 -16.94 -4.19 -1.82
C LEU A 160 -17.27 -3.57 -3.19
N VAL A 161 -18.40 -2.86 -3.22
CA VAL A 161 -18.87 -2.07 -4.36
C VAL A 161 -19.22 -0.68 -3.83
N GLY A 162 -18.79 0.37 -4.52
CA GLY A 162 -19.04 1.74 -4.07
C GLY A 162 -18.77 2.79 -5.13
N ASP A 163 -19.18 4.02 -4.83
CA ASP A 163 -18.95 5.20 -5.68
C ASP A 163 -17.64 5.91 -5.33
N ALA A 164 -17.09 5.66 -4.13
CA ALA A 164 -15.77 6.10 -3.69
C ALA A 164 -15.24 5.24 -2.53
N ALA A 165 -13.93 5.32 -2.28
CA ALA A 165 -13.30 4.66 -1.15
C ALA A 165 -12.19 5.50 -0.50
N ILE A 166 -12.02 5.32 0.81
CA ILE A 166 -10.88 5.78 1.58
C ILE A 166 -10.21 4.54 2.17
N VAL A 167 -8.92 4.34 1.89
CA VAL A 167 -8.09 3.31 2.51
C VAL A 167 -7.13 4.00 3.48
N ALA A 168 -7.13 3.57 4.74
CA ALA A 168 -6.52 4.31 5.83
C ALA A 168 -5.03 4.00 6.06
N GLU A 169 -4.28 3.73 4.97
CA GLU A 169 -2.83 3.57 4.99
C GLU A 169 -2.09 4.86 5.38
N PRO A 170 -0.89 4.75 5.96
CA PRO A 170 -0.17 5.90 6.49
C PRO A 170 0.24 6.88 5.40
N THR A 171 -0.20 8.12 5.53
CA THR A 171 0.22 9.24 4.68
C THR A 171 0.68 10.44 5.50
N GLY A 172 0.30 10.48 6.79
CA GLY A 172 0.32 11.67 7.63
C GLY A 172 -0.85 12.61 7.31
N PHE A 173 -1.29 13.39 8.29
CA PHE A 173 -2.58 14.11 8.21
C PHE A 173 -2.67 15.17 7.10
N ASN A 174 -1.57 15.71 6.60
CA ASN A 174 -1.56 16.72 5.55
C ASN A 174 -1.15 16.19 4.17
N ARG A 175 -0.97 14.88 4.05
CA ARG A 175 -0.69 14.20 2.78
C ARG A 175 -1.79 13.20 2.47
N TYR A 176 -2.00 12.93 1.19
CA TYR A 176 -2.92 11.91 0.72
C TYR A 176 -2.34 11.25 -0.54
N CYS A 177 -2.55 9.94 -0.68
CA CYS A 177 -2.02 9.24 -1.83
C CYS A 177 -3.10 9.02 -2.88
N ILE A 178 -2.80 9.44 -4.11
CA ILE A 178 -3.72 9.32 -5.24
C ILE A 178 -3.47 8.08 -6.08
N GLY A 179 -2.32 7.42 -5.96
CA GLY A 179 -1.97 6.29 -6.81
C GLY A 179 -0.73 5.53 -6.38
N GLU A 180 -0.51 4.41 -7.02
CA GLU A 180 0.54 3.46 -6.70
C GLU A 180 1.26 2.99 -7.94
N LYS A 181 2.56 2.69 -7.79
CA LYS A 181 3.31 2.05 -8.87
C LYS A 181 2.83 0.63 -9.09
N GLY A 182 2.73 0.24 -10.36
CA GLY A 182 2.49 -1.14 -10.74
C GLY A 182 3.72 -2.01 -10.56
N LEU A 183 3.51 -3.31 -10.47
CA LEU A 183 4.55 -4.32 -10.40
C LEU A 183 4.84 -4.88 -11.79
N CYS A 184 6.11 -5.06 -12.12
CA CYS A 184 6.55 -5.73 -13.33
C CYS A 184 7.77 -6.59 -13.01
N GLN A 185 7.52 -7.81 -12.56
CA GLN A 185 8.56 -8.79 -12.26
C GLN A 185 8.74 -9.73 -13.43
N LEU A 186 9.97 -9.84 -13.89
CA LEU A 186 10.34 -10.67 -15.04
C LEU A 186 11.45 -11.66 -14.66
N ARG A 187 11.41 -12.84 -15.27
CA ARG A 187 12.51 -13.79 -15.29
C ARG A 187 13.22 -13.70 -16.63
N LEU A 188 14.52 -13.46 -16.60
CA LEU A 188 15.41 -13.52 -17.77
C LEU A 188 16.14 -14.85 -17.73
N ILE A 189 16.01 -15.68 -18.77
CA ILE A 189 16.62 -17.01 -18.86
C ILE A 189 17.60 -17.02 -20.04
N ALA A 190 18.87 -17.14 -19.73
CA ALA A 190 19.93 -17.32 -20.73
C ALA A 190 20.28 -18.80 -20.87
N ARG A 191 20.25 -19.29 -22.12
CA ARG A 191 20.67 -20.65 -22.47
C ARG A 191 21.98 -20.61 -23.22
N GLY A 192 22.85 -21.57 -22.89
CA GLY A 192 24.14 -21.72 -23.48
C GLY A 192 24.37 -23.13 -24.01
N ARG A 193 25.66 -23.49 -24.20
CA ARG A 193 26.12 -24.82 -24.58
C ARG A 193 27.25 -25.26 -23.66
N PRO A 194 27.10 -26.40 -22.98
CA PRO A 194 28.12 -26.85 -22.04
C PRO A 194 29.43 -27.28 -22.74
N ALA A 195 30.52 -27.07 -22.07
CA ALA A 195 31.86 -27.56 -22.48
C ALA A 195 32.77 -27.67 -21.25
N HIS A 196 33.95 -28.28 -21.43
CA HIS A 196 34.94 -28.27 -20.37
C HIS A 196 35.50 -26.85 -20.16
N GLY A 197 35.63 -26.42 -18.91
CA GLY A 197 36.01 -25.03 -18.56
C GLY A 197 37.39 -24.60 -19.06
N SER A 198 38.31 -25.56 -19.36
CA SER A 198 39.62 -25.26 -19.96
C SER A 198 39.56 -24.98 -21.48
N LEU A 199 38.46 -25.33 -22.13
CA LEU A 199 38.20 -25.09 -23.56
C LEU A 199 36.86 -24.37 -23.79
N PRO A 200 36.70 -23.17 -23.23
CA PRO A 200 35.40 -22.46 -23.24
C PRO A 200 34.92 -22.10 -24.66
N ILE A 201 35.86 -22.05 -25.62
CA ILE A 201 35.51 -21.78 -27.04
C ILE A 201 34.64 -22.86 -27.66
N LEU A 202 34.58 -24.08 -27.12
CA LEU A 202 33.68 -25.14 -27.56
C LEU A 202 32.27 -25.03 -27.01
N GLY A 203 32.07 -24.17 -26.04
CA GLY A 203 30.78 -23.90 -25.41
C GLY A 203 30.20 -22.54 -25.72
N GLU A 204 29.05 -22.26 -25.13
CA GLU A 204 28.42 -20.92 -25.06
C GLU A 204 28.05 -20.66 -23.60
N ASN A 205 28.70 -19.69 -22.95
CA ASN A 205 28.57 -19.46 -21.53
C ASN A 205 27.27 -18.68 -21.23
N ALA A 206 26.27 -19.33 -20.61
CA ALA A 206 24.98 -18.76 -20.26
C ALA A 206 25.11 -17.62 -19.24
N ILE A 207 26.09 -17.68 -18.31
CA ILE A 207 26.29 -16.58 -17.34
C ILE A 207 26.72 -15.29 -18.07
N LEU A 208 27.71 -15.42 -19.00
CA LEU A 208 28.15 -14.24 -19.77
C LEU A 208 27.05 -13.69 -20.69
N LYS A 209 26.18 -14.56 -21.21
CA LYS A 209 24.99 -14.17 -21.95
C LYS A 209 24.00 -13.41 -21.07
N LEU A 210 23.75 -13.91 -19.85
CA LEU A 210 22.86 -13.28 -18.88
C LEU A 210 23.37 -11.90 -18.45
N VAL A 211 24.69 -11.74 -18.22
CA VAL A 211 25.29 -10.42 -17.91
C VAL A 211 24.98 -9.41 -19.02
N LYS A 212 25.17 -9.80 -20.29
CA LYS A 212 24.81 -8.93 -21.43
C LYS A 212 23.31 -8.64 -21.49
N ALA A 213 22.47 -9.62 -21.13
CA ALA A 213 21.02 -9.42 -21.07
C ALA A 213 20.62 -8.41 -19.97
N ILE A 214 21.27 -8.48 -18.79
CA ILE A 214 21.05 -7.51 -17.69
C ILE A 214 21.39 -6.09 -18.15
N GLU A 215 22.59 -5.90 -18.72
CA GLU A 215 23.00 -4.57 -19.26
C GLU A 215 22.07 -4.09 -20.39
N GLY A 216 21.60 -5.01 -21.22
CA GLY A 216 20.64 -4.74 -22.28
C GLY A 216 19.28 -4.27 -21.71
N ALA A 217 18.75 -5.01 -20.74
CA ALA A 217 17.51 -4.67 -20.05
C ALA A 217 17.60 -3.32 -19.35
N GLN A 218 18.71 -3.04 -18.66
CA GLN A 218 18.92 -1.76 -18.00
C GLN A 218 18.88 -0.60 -19.01
N ARG A 219 19.61 -0.71 -20.13
CA ARG A 219 19.57 0.32 -21.18
C ARG A 219 18.20 0.52 -21.77
N ILE A 220 17.43 -0.56 -21.97
CA ILE A 220 16.04 -0.47 -22.47
C ILE A 220 15.16 0.30 -21.47
N VAL A 221 15.26 -0.01 -20.17
CA VAL A 221 14.52 0.69 -19.12
C VAL A 221 14.93 2.18 -19.05
N GLU A 222 16.23 2.48 -19.15
CA GLU A 222 16.73 3.87 -19.18
C GLU A 222 16.22 4.65 -20.40
N GLU A 223 16.17 4.01 -21.58
CA GLU A 223 15.59 4.60 -22.78
C GLU A 223 14.08 4.78 -22.65
N PHE A 224 13.38 3.79 -22.13
CA PHE A 224 11.96 3.86 -21.85
C PHE A 224 11.65 5.03 -20.91
N ASN A 225 12.42 5.19 -19.84
CA ASN A 225 12.28 6.27 -18.85
C ASN A 225 12.46 7.66 -19.44
N ARG A 226 13.32 7.84 -20.45
CA ARG A 226 13.49 9.14 -21.14
C ARG A 226 12.25 9.60 -21.88
N ASN A 227 11.37 8.68 -22.24
CA ASN A 227 10.16 8.96 -23.01
C ASN A 227 8.87 8.97 -22.16
N ILE A 228 8.96 8.68 -20.85
CA ILE A 228 7.82 8.73 -19.94
C ILE A 228 7.30 10.15 -19.82
N LYS A 229 5.98 10.29 -19.99
CA LYS A 229 5.23 11.53 -19.68
C LYS A 229 4.18 11.16 -18.64
N LEU A 230 4.39 11.64 -17.42
CA LEU A 230 3.42 11.42 -16.35
C LEU A 230 2.23 12.37 -16.52
N PRO A 231 1.02 11.95 -16.13
CA PRO A 231 -0.08 12.89 -15.91
C PRO A 231 0.33 13.97 -14.90
N PRO A 232 -0.11 15.24 -15.07
CA PRO A 232 0.30 16.35 -14.19
C PRO A 232 0.09 16.06 -12.69
N ASP A 233 -1.04 15.46 -12.32
CA ASP A 233 -1.35 15.08 -10.94
C ASP A 233 -0.33 14.06 -10.37
N VAL A 234 0.09 13.12 -11.21
CA VAL A 234 1.07 12.08 -10.85
C VAL A 234 2.47 12.68 -10.73
N GLU A 235 2.82 13.63 -11.61
CA GLU A 235 4.12 14.32 -11.55
C GLU A 235 4.27 15.13 -10.25
N GLU A 236 3.24 15.91 -9.88
CA GLU A 236 3.21 16.64 -8.59
C GLU A 236 3.30 15.68 -7.41
N ALA A 237 2.51 14.60 -7.43
CA ALA A 237 2.49 13.61 -6.38
C ALA A 237 3.84 12.87 -6.24
N ALA A 238 4.52 12.59 -7.35
CA ALA A 238 5.86 11.99 -7.34
C ALA A 238 6.91 12.93 -6.74
N LEU A 239 6.84 14.24 -7.03
CA LEU A 239 7.70 15.25 -6.42
C LEU A 239 7.53 15.34 -4.91
N ASN A 240 6.27 15.35 -4.43
CA ASN A 240 5.98 15.39 -3.00
C ASN A 240 6.47 14.12 -2.30
N ALA A 241 6.26 12.95 -2.89
CA ALA A 241 6.77 11.68 -2.36
C ALA A 241 8.31 11.68 -2.32
N ALA A 242 8.97 12.16 -3.38
CA ALA A 242 10.43 12.28 -3.43
C ALA A 242 10.98 13.17 -2.31
N SER A 243 10.25 14.24 -1.96
CA SER A 243 10.63 15.13 -0.85
C SER A 243 10.63 14.40 0.52
N ILE A 244 9.66 13.49 0.75
CA ILE A 244 9.59 12.70 1.98
C ILE A 244 10.83 11.80 2.11
N TYR A 245 11.11 11.01 1.08
CA TYR A 245 12.24 10.08 1.07
C TYR A 245 13.59 10.83 1.07
N GLY A 246 13.69 11.98 0.39
CA GLY A 246 14.88 12.83 0.41
C GLY A 246 15.18 13.38 1.80
N GLN A 247 14.17 13.81 2.54
CA GLN A 247 14.32 14.24 3.94
C GLN A 247 14.77 13.09 4.84
N GLU A 248 14.19 11.90 4.66
CA GLU A 248 14.59 10.72 5.43
C GLU A 248 16.02 10.27 5.09
N ALA A 249 16.41 10.27 3.83
CA ALA A 249 17.78 9.99 3.42
C ALA A 249 18.78 10.96 4.04
N SER A 250 18.42 12.25 4.09
CA SER A 250 19.23 13.28 4.73
C SER A 250 19.38 13.04 6.23
N ARG A 251 18.30 12.67 6.94
CA ARG A 251 18.34 12.31 8.36
C ARG A 251 19.26 11.13 8.63
N ARG A 252 19.31 10.15 7.72
CA ARG A 252 20.18 8.97 7.80
C ARG A 252 21.59 9.19 7.26
N GLY A 253 21.90 10.37 6.76
CA GLY A 253 23.22 10.69 6.20
C GLY A 253 23.59 9.92 4.94
N LEU A 254 22.61 9.52 4.11
CA LEU A 254 22.84 8.67 2.93
C LEU A 254 23.42 9.41 1.71
N GLY A 255 23.53 10.74 1.75
CA GLY A 255 24.09 11.53 0.64
C GLY A 255 23.26 11.50 -0.66
N LEU A 256 21.98 11.08 -0.60
CA LEU A 256 21.05 11.03 -1.72
C LEU A 256 20.31 12.35 -1.85
N SER A 257 20.15 12.83 -3.09
CA SER A 257 19.46 14.07 -3.41
C SER A 257 17.95 13.86 -3.64
N LEU A 258 17.19 14.95 -3.57
CA LEU A 258 15.78 14.98 -3.99
C LEU A 258 15.60 14.47 -5.42
N GLU A 259 16.54 14.82 -6.33
CA GLU A 259 16.46 14.41 -7.74
C GLU A 259 16.64 12.88 -7.91
N ASP A 260 17.46 12.24 -7.06
CA ASP A 260 17.59 10.78 -7.08
C ASP A 260 16.26 10.11 -6.76
N PHE A 261 15.54 10.59 -5.72
CA PHE A 261 14.22 10.08 -5.39
C PHE A 261 13.16 10.41 -6.44
N ARG A 262 13.20 11.63 -7.02
CA ARG A 262 12.31 12.00 -8.12
C ARG A 262 12.43 11.03 -9.29
N ARG A 263 13.66 10.70 -9.68
CA ARG A 263 13.92 9.73 -10.75
C ARG A 263 13.37 8.35 -10.43
N VAL A 264 13.60 7.86 -9.21
CA VAL A 264 13.11 6.52 -8.81
C VAL A 264 11.58 6.47 -8.74
N ILE A 265 10.95 7.49 -8.19
CA ILE A 265 9.49 7.51 -7.98
C ILE A 265 8.75 7.79 -9.29
N GLY A 266 9.22 8.75 -10.08
CA GLY A 266 8.60 9.18 -11.34
C GLY A 266 8.93 8.34 -12.57
N SER A 267 9.75 7.28 -12.44
CA SER A 267 10.14 6.44 -13.56
C SER A 267 10.03 4.95 -13.24
N VAL A 268 10.29 4.09 -14.21
CA VAL A 268 10.41 2.64 -13.99
C VAL A 268 11.69 2.38 -13.20
N SER A 269 11.58 1.72 -12.05
CA SER A 269 12.74 1.25 -11.28
C SER A 269 13.31 -0.04 -11.88
N PHE A 270 14.59 -0.31 -11.64
CA PHE A 270 15.29 -1.50 -12.14
C PHE A 270 16.09 -2.14 -11.02
N ASN A 271 15.68 -3.32 -10.57
CA ASN A 271 16.33 -4.06 -9.49
C ASN A 271 16.54 -5.53 -9.84
N PRO A 272 17.75 -5.96 -10.22
CA PRO A 272 18.11 -7.36 -10.29
C PRO A 272 18.08 -7.97 -8.88
N GLY A 273 17.03 -8.75 -8.58
CA GLY A 273 16.77 -9.24 -7.21
C GLY A 273 17.44 -10.59 -6.89
N VAL A 274 17.36 -11.53 -7.85
CA VAL A 274 17.91 -12.90 -7.65
C VAL A 274 18.61 -13.34 -8.93
N ILE A 275 19.81 -13.88 -8.78
CA ILE A 275 20.57 -14.46 -9.90
C ILE A 275 21.02 -15.88 -9.56
N ARG A 276 20.89 -16.80 -10.53
CA ARG A 276 21.36 -18.19 -10.42
C ARG A 276 22.01 -18.60 -11.73
N GLY A 277 23.03 -19.46 -11.68
CA GLY A 277 23.65 -19.95 -12.90
C GLY A 277 24.90 -20.85 -12.67
N GLY A 278 25.09 -21.79 -13.61
CA GLY A 278 26.19 -22.75 -13.55
C GLY A 278 25.99 -23.86 -12.51
N SER A 279 26.76 -24.92 -12.63
CA SER A 279 26.72 -26.09 -11.73
C SER A 279 28.09 -26.43 -11.11
N LYS A 280 29.18 -26.25 -11.86
CA LYS A 280 30.58 -26.51 -11.43
C LYS A 280 31.53 -25.51 -12.05
N VAL A 281 32.56 -25.11 -11.29
CA VAL A 281 33.55 -24.11 -11.72
C VAL A 281 34.32 -24.51 -12.97
N ASN A 282 34.53 -25.82 -13.23
CA ASN A 282 35.28 -26.34 -14.37
C ASN A 282 34.40 -26.72 -15.59
N MET A 283 33.18 -26.21 -15.65
CA MET A 283 32.21 -26.36 -16.76
C MET A 283 31.82 -24.99 -17.33
N VAL A 284 31.62 -24.94 -18.65
CA VAL A 284 30.92 -23.79 -19.27
C VAL A 284 29.43 -23.91 -18.94
N PRO A 285 28.81 -22.92 -18.29
CA PRO A 285 27.39 -22.98 -17.93
C PRO A 285 26.50 -22.98 -19.16
N ASP A 286 25.49 -23.87 -19.17
CA ASP A 286 24.46 -23.97 -20.20
C ASP A 286 23.14 -23.31 -19.80
N HIS A 287 23.01 -22.92 -18.52
CA HIS A 287 21.82 -22.24 -17.97
C HIS A 287 22.23 -21.17 -16.98
N ALA A 288 21.57 -20.01 -17.05
CA ALA A 288 21.59 -18.96 -16.05
C ALA A 288 20.27 -18.19 -16.08
N GLU A 289 19.80 -17.72 -14.94
CA GLU A 289 18.56 -16.98 -14.80
C GLU A 289 18.67 -15.80 -13.84
N LEU A 290 17.85 -14.77 -14.06
CA LEU A 290 17.70 -13.58 -13.23
C LEU A 290 16.24 -13.34 -12.95
N GLU A 291 15.88 -13.01 -11.71
CA GLU A 291 14.60 -12.42 -11.36
C GLU A 291 14.80 -10.90 -11.20
N LEU A 292 14.07 -10.14 -12.03
CA LEU A 292 14.14 -8.69 -12.13
C LEU A 292 12.85 -8.08 -11.57
N ASP A 293 12.96 -7.21 -10.57
CA ASP A 293 11.85 -6.41 -10.05
C ASP A 293 11.88 -5.00 -10.64
N MET A 294 10.80 -4.60 -11.28
CA MET A 294 10.58 -3.25 -11.79
C MET A 294 9.26 -2.71 -11.25
N ARG A 295 9.25 -1.42 -10.91
CA ARG A 295 8.05 -0.70 -10.46
C ARG A 295 7.70 0.38 -11.47
N VAL A 296 6.48 0.32 -11.99
CA VAL A 296 6.02 1.15 -13.10
C VAL A 296 5.14 2.29 -12.57
N PRO A 297 5.42 3.57 -12.85
CA PRO A 297 4.61 4.68 -12.34
C PRO A 297 3.23 4.76 -12.99
N PRO A 298 2.22 5.36 -12.32
CA PRO A 298 0.91 5.60 -12.90
C PRO A 298 0.98 6.36 -14.22
N GLY A 299 0.12 5.99 -15.16
CA GLY A 299 0.10 6.54 -16.53
C GLY A 299 1.02 5.82 -17.52
N VAL A 300 1.77 4.81 -17.07
CA VAL A 300 2.65 3.99 -17.91
C VAL A 300 2.09 2.58 -18.04
N ASP A 301 2.05 2.06 -19.29
CA ASP A 301 1.59 0.68 -19.54
C ASP A 301 2.75 -0.32 -19.38
N PRO A 302 2.65 -1.28 -18.42
CA PRO A 302 3.65 -2.33 -18.25
C PRO A 302 3.81 -3.23 -19.48
N ALA A 303 2.77 -3.42 -20.28
CA ALA A 303 2.83 -4.28 -21.47
C ALA A 303 3.81 -3.76 -22.51
N GLY A 304 3.84 -2.45 -22.74
CA GLY A 304 4.80 -1.80 -23.62
C GLY A 304 6.25 -1.98 -23.15
N LEU A 305 6.48 -1.89 -21.83
CA LEU A 305 7.78 -2.13 -21.23
C LEU A 305 8.24 -3.58 -21.41
N ILE A 306 7.36 -4.54 -21.12
CA ILE A 306 7.65 -5.97 -21.27
C ILE A 306 8.02 -6.31 -22.70
N GLU A 307 7.27 -5.77 -23.68
CA GLU A 307 7.54 -6.02 -25.11
C GLU A 307 8.86 -5.39 -25.54
N ALA A 308 9.20 -4.20 -25.05
CA ALA A 308 10.50 -3.59 -25.31
C ALA A 308 11.66 -4.45 -24.77
N VAL A 309 11.53 -4.97 -23.55
CA VAL A 309 12.55 -5.86 -22.96
C VAL A 309 12.64 -7.16 -23.74
N LYS A 310 11.51 -7.81 -24.05
CA LYS A 310 11.48 -9.04 -24.86
C LYS A 310 12.14 -8.86 -26.23
N SER A 311 11.79 -7.80 -26.92
CA SER A 311 12.33 -7.52 -28.25
C SER A 311 13.83 -7.21 -28.22
N GLY A 312 14.25 -6.40 -27.27
CA GLY A 312 15.66 -5.97 -27.15
C GLY A 312 16.60 -7.07 -26.64
N LEU A 313 16.09 -8.10 -25.99
CA LEU A 313 16.90 -9.23 -25.49
C LEU A 313 16.85 -10.47 -26.39
N ARG A 314 16.27 -10.38 -27.58
CA ARG A 314 16.26 -11.51 -28.53
C ARG A 314 17.68 -12.04 -28.80
N GLY A 315 17.82 -13.36 -28.66
CA GLY A 315 19.12 -14.04 -28.83
C GLY A 315 20.05 -13.97 -27.60
N LEU A 316 19.73 -13.15 -26.58
CA LEU A 316 20.45 -13.10 -25.31
C LEU A 316 19.73 -13.88 -24.20
N ALA A 317 18.44 -13.62 -24.01
CA ALA A 317 17.63 -14.29 -23.00
C ALA A 317 16.19 -14.43 -23.44
N GLU A 318 15.52 -15.47 -22.96
CA GLU A 318 14.08 -15.60 -22.91
C GLU A 318 13.56 -14.71 -21.76
N VAL A 319 12.39 -14.05 -21.96
CA VAL A 319 11.80 -13.16 -20.97
C VAL A 319 10.41 -13.66 -20.60
N GLU A 320 10.24 -14.05 -19.35
CA GLU A 320 9.00 -14.56 -18.79
C GLU A 320 8.47 -13.63 -17.72
N PRO A 321 7.18 -13.22 -17.74
CA PRO A 321 6.57 -12.53 -16.61
C PRO A 321 6.47 -13.46 -15.38
N ILE A 322 6.83 -12.95 -14.20
CA ILE A 322 6.61 -13.61 -12.90
C ILE A 322 5.32 -13.08 -12.29
N ASP A 323 5.27 -11.75 -12.09
CA ASP A 323 4.12 -11.05 -11.56
C ASP A 323 4.03 -9.66 -12.22
N VAL A 324 2.83 -9.32 -12.69
CA VAL A 324 2.56 -8.04 -13.37
C VAL A 324 1.24 -7.48 -12.89
N SER A 325 1.29 -6.27 -12.34
CA SER A 325 0.10 -5.50 -12.02
C SER A 325 0.19 -4.11 -12.62
N SER A 326 -0.93 -3.62 -13.15
CA SER A 326 -0.98 -2.28 -13.70
C SER A 326 -0.84 -1.23 -12.60
N PRO A 327 -0.07 -0.15 -12.84
CA PRO A 327 -0.12 1.02 -11.98
C PRO A 327 -1.51 1.64 -12.03
N ASN A 328 -1.88 2.32 -10.97
CA ASN A 328 -3.21 2.89 -10.87
C ASN A 328 -3.18 4.24 -10.15
N TYR A 329 -4.14 5.10 -10.45
CA TYR A 329 -4.35 6.35 -9.72
C TYR A 329 -5.79 6.85 -9.84
N THR A 330 -6.19 7.65 -8.88
CA THR A 330 -7.44 8.41 -8.88
C THR A 330 -7.10 9.85 -9.26
N PRO A 331 -7.69 10.43 -10.31
CA PRO A 331 -7.49 11.81 -10.68
C PRO A 331 -7.78 12.76 -9.51
N ARG A 332 -6.99 13.82 -9.38
CA ARG A 332 -7.10 14.77 -8.27
C ARG A 332 -8.44 15.53 -8.26
N ASP A 333 -9.08 15.67 -9.43
CA ASP A 333 -10.39 16.29 -9.55
C ASP A 333 -11.56 15.40 -9.11
N SER A 334 -11.31 14.16 -8.75
CA SER A 334 -12.32 13.25 -8.20
C SER A 334 -12.92 13.81 -6.91
N PRO A 335 -14.24 13.73 -6.72
CA PRO A 335 -14.93 14.34 -5.57
C PRO A 335 -14.31 13.92 -4.22
N ILE A 336 -14.02 12.65 -4.04
CA ILE A 336 -13.46 12.15 -2.76
C ILE A 336 -12.08 12.74 -2.45
N VAL A 337 -11.23 12.95 -3.47
CA VAL A 337 -9.91 13.56 -3.31
C VAL A 337 -10.07 15.02 -2.88
N ARG A 338 -10.93 15.79 -3.57
CA ARG A 338 -11.20 17.19 -3.21
C ARG A 338 -11.74 17.34 -1.79
N LEU A 339 -12.60 16.42 -1.36
CA LEU A 339 -13.15 16.44 0.00
C LEU A 339 -12.09 16.19 1.07
N ILE A 340 -11.11 15.31 0.81
CA ILE A 340 -9.95 15.12 1.70
C ILE A 340 -9.09 16.39 1.71
N GLU A 341 -8.79 16.98 0.55
CA GLU A 341 -8.05 18.25 0.49
C GLU A 341 -8.72 19.37 1.28
N ASP A 342 -10.04 19.52 1.13
CA ASP A 342 -10.82 20.53 1.85
C ASP A 342 -10.80 20.27 3.37
N GLY A 343 -10.88 19.01 3.79
CA GLY A 343 -10.72 18.62 5.19
C GLY A 343 -9.36 19.01 5.77
N ILE A 344 -8.28 18.77 5.01
CA ILE A 344 -6.90 19.15 5.40
C ILE A 344 -6.78 20.68 5.53
N ARG A 345 -7.31 21.44 4.54
CA ARG A 345 -7.29 22.92 4.57
C ARG A 345 -8.04 23.49 5.77
N ARG A 346 -9.13 22.85 6.20
CA ARG A 346 -9.89 23.26 7.40
C ARG A 346 -9.08 23.16 8.69
N LEU A 347 -8.09 22.27 8.75
CA LEU A 347 -7.14 22.18 9.85
C LEU A 347 -5.95 23.14 9.72
N GLY A 348 -5.97 24.06 8.73
CA GLY A 348 -4.92 25.04 8.49
C GLY A 348 -3.67 24.48 7.82
N ALA A 349 -3.74 23.29 7.24
CA ALA A 349 -2.62 22.66 6.56
C ALA A 349 -2.77 22.71 5.03
N GLU A 350 -1.65 22.69 4.31
CA GLU A 350 -1.65 22.57 2.85
C GLU A 350 -1.70 21.09 2.45
N PRO A 351 -2.71 20.65 1.68
CA PRO A 351 -2.82 19.27 1.22
C PRO A 351 -1.76 18.95 0.17
N LYS A 352 -1.06 17.82 0.33
CA LYS A 352 0.01 17.38 -0.57
C LYS A 352 -0.32 16.01 -1.15
N PRO A 353 -0.62 15.91 -2.45
CA PRO A 353 -0.75 14.61 -3.12
C PRO A 353 0.58 13.86 -3.10
N ILE A 354 0.53 12.55 -2.91
CA ILE A 354 1.68 11.66 -3.09
C ILE A 354 1.29 10.45 -3.92
N ILE A 355 2.27 9.72 -4.44
CA ILE A 355 2.13 8.35 -4.94
C ILE A 355 2.98 7.41 -4.09
N MET A 356 2.49 6.19 -3.90
CA MET A 356 3.24 5.14 -3.21
C MET A 356 4.07 4.32 -4.19
N THR A 357 5.24 3.89 -3.74
CA THR A 357 6.13 3.00 -4.50
C THR A 357 5.77 1.53 -4.34
N GLY A 358 5.11 1.19 -3.23
CA GLY A 358 4.47 -0.10 -2.96
C GLY A 358 3.00 -0.09 -3.40
N ALA A 359 2.38 -1.26 -3.35
CA ALA A 359 0.96 -1.43 -3.62
C ALA A 359 0.19 -1.53 -2.30
N THR A 360 -1.05 -1.04 -2.28
CA THR A 360 -1.99 -1.16 -1.17
C THR A 360 -3.29 -1.83 -1.62
N ASP A 361 -4.19 -2.08 -0.69
CA ASP A 361 -5.55 -2.56 -0.99
C ASP A 361 -6.33 -1.63 -1.95
N GLY A 362 -5.94 -0.35 -2.04
CA GLY A 362 -6.54 0.63 -2.94
C GLY A 362 -6.47 0.25 -4.41
N ARG A 363 -5.47 -0.53 -4.83
CA ARG A 363 -5.30 -1.00 -6.21
C ARG A 363 -6.50 -1.83 -6.71
N TYR A 364 -7.05 -2.68 -5.84
CA TYR A 364 -8.17 -3.56 -6.21
C TYR A 364 -9.48 -2.78 -6.37
N LEU A 365 -9.68 -1.75 -5.55
CA LEU A 365 -10.83 -0.85 -5.67
C LEU A 365 -10.73 0.00 -6.94
N ARG A 366 -9.57 0.61 -7.19
CA ARG A 366 -9.31 1.38 -8.43
C ARG A 366 -9.43 0.54 -9.69
N ALA A 367 -8.99 -0.74 -9.65
CA ALA A 367 -9.15 -1.67 -10.78
C ALA A 367 -10.62 -1.95 -11.14
N ARG A 368 -11.56 -1.70 -10.21
CA ARG A 368 -13.02 -1.75 -10.46
C ARG A 368 -13.62 -0.40 -10.83
N GLY A 369 -12.80 0.62 -11.05
CA GLY A 369 -13.27 1.95 -11.39
C GLY A 369 -13.80 2.74 -10.18
N ILE A 370 -13.54 2.29 -8.95
CA ILE A 370 -13.94 3.00 -7.74
C ILE A 370 -12.88 4.06 -7.42
N PRO A 371 -13.18 5.37 -7.52
CA PRO A 371 -12.27 6.44 -7.10
C PRO A 371 -11.84 6.23 -5.65
N THR A 372 -10.53 5.99 -5.43
CA THR A 372 -9.99 5.63 -4.12
C THR A 372 -8.86 6.58 -3.75
N VAL A 373 -8.97 7.19 -2.57
CA VAL A 373 -7.89 7.94 -1.95
C VAL A 373 -7.31 7.13 -0.78
N ILE A 374 -5.97 7.11 -0.70
CA ILE A 374 -5.29 6.57 0.47
C ILE A 374 -5.07 7.74 1.41
N TYR A 375 -5.56 7.64 2.64
CA TYR A 375 -5.42 8.70 3.63
C TYR A 375 -5.50 8.13 5.04
N GLY A 376 -4.40 8.19 5.78
CA GLY A 376 -4.32 7.66 7.13
C GLY A 376 -3.24 8.32 7.98
N PRO A 377 -3.27 8.10 9.31
CA PRO A 377 -2.31 8.65 10.25
C PRO A 377 -0.96 7.93 10.15
N GLY A 378 0.07 8.58 10.63
CA GLY A 378 1.42 8.00 10.72
C GLY A 378 2.34 8.39 9.56
N GLU A 379 3.62 8.33 9.84
CA GLU A 379 4.67 8.67 8.89
C GLU A 379 5.03 7.45 8.03
N LEU A 380 4.93 7.58 6.72
CA LEU A 380 5.22 6.51 5.75
C LEU A 380 6.60 5.83 5.97
N THR A 381 7.59 6.59 6.44
CA THR A 381 8.94 6.11 6.68
C THR A 381 9.09 5.30 7.98
N LEU A 382 8.05 5.25 8.83
CA LEU A 382 8.00 4.43 10.04
C LEU A 382 7.36 3.06 9.79
N ALA A 383 6.65 2.88 8.68
CA ALA A 383 6.13 1.57 8.28
C ALA A 383 7.27 0.54 8.26
N HIS A 384 7.03 -0.63 8.84
CA HIS A 384 7.99 -1.76 8.93
C HIS A 384 9.27 -1.47 9.74
N ALA A 385 9.43 -0.28 10.34
CA ALA A 385 10.62 0.06 11.14
C ALA A 385 10.57 -0.55 12.56
N TYR A 386 11.71 -0.59 13.25
CA TYR A 386 11.76 -0.78 14.70
C TYR A 386 11.24 0.48 15.40
N ASP A 387 10.69 0.30 16.57
CA ASP A 387 10.06 1.38 17.35
C ASP A 387 9.00 2.15 16.56
N GLU A 388 8.27 1.43 15.70
CA GLU A 388 7.12 1.96 14.98
C GLU A 388 6.11 2.57 15.96
N TYR A 389 5.62 3.78 15.63
CA TYR A 389 4.62 4.48 16.44
C TYR A 389 3.73 5.36 15.56
N VAL A 390 2.55 5.69 16.10
CA VAL A 390 1.68 6.76 15.59
C VAL A 390 1.48 7.81 16.66
N THR A 391 1.36 9.08 16.27
CA THR A 391 1.05 10.13 17.26
C THR A 391 -0.46 10.26 17.46
N VAL A 392 -0.87 10.55 18.70
CA VAL A 392 -2.29 10.76 19.01
C VAL A 392 -2.84 11.98 18.27
N ASN A 393 -2.00 13.02 18.08
CA ASN A 393 -2.39 14.20 17.32
C ASN A 393 -2.65 13.84 15.84
N ASP A 394 -1.84 12.97 15.26
CA ASP A 394 -2.04 12.53 13.87
C ASP A 394 -3.32 11.70 13.71
N LEU A 395 -3.61 10.80 14.68
CA LEU A 395 -4.87 10.07 14.75
C LEU A 395 -6.08 11.01 14.78
N VAL A 396 -6.06 12.01 15.67
CA VAL A 396 -7.17 12.98 15.84
C VAL A 396 -7.32 13.86 14.60
N ASN A 397 -6.24 14.36 14.03
CA ASN A 397 -6.29 15.18 12.82
C ASN A 397 -6.82 14.39 11.62
N THR A 398 -6.35 13.17 11.45
CA THR A 398 -6.83 12.27 10.37
C THR A 398 -8.30 11.93 10.54
N TYR A 399 -8.73 11.63 11.78
CA TYR A 399 -10.14 11.42 12.09
C TYR A 399 -11.00 12.64 11.70
N ASN A 400 -10.59 13.85 12.08
CA ASN A 400 -11.35 15.07 11.75
C ASN A 400 -11.48 15.28 10.24
N VAL A 401 -10.42 15.07 9.48
CA VAL A 401 -10.43 15.17 8.01
C VAL A 401 -11.34 14.10 7.40
N MET A 402 -11.20 12.83 7.81
CA MET A 402 -12.02 11.75 7.28
C MET A 402 -13.50 11.93 7.61
N LEU A 403 -13.81 12.33 8.84
CA LEU A 403 -15.19 12.60 9.27
C LEU A 403 -15.81 13.72 8.44
N TYR A 404 -15.09 14.82 8.26
CA TYR A 404 -15.51 15.93 7.41
C TYR A 404 -15.74 15.46 5.96
N ALA A 405 -14.74 14.85 5.35
CA ALA A 405 -14.81 14.41 3.96
C ALA A 405 -15.97 13.43 3.71
N SER A 406 -16.12 12.46 4.61
CA SER A 406 -17.19 11.45 4.52
C SER A 406 -18.58 12.06 4.75
N SER A 407 -18.74 12.98 5.70
CA SER A 407 -19.99 13.71 5.92
C SER A 407 -20.39 14.52 4.66
N ARG A 408 -19.43 15.23 4.08
CA ARG A 408 -19.66 16.02 2.86
C ARG A 408 -19.95 15.16 1.65
N PHE A 409 -19.38 13.95 1.57
CA PHE A 409 -19.68 12.99 0.51
C PHE A 409 -21.17 12.59 0.50
N PHE A 410 -21.78 12.45 1.67
CA PHE A 410 -23.21 12.17 1.83
C PHE A 410 -24.09 13.43 1.89
N ASN A 411 -23.53 14.63 1.77
CA ASN A 411 -24.23 15.90 1.95
C ASN A 411 -24.94 16.03 3.32
N ILE A 412 -24.38 15.44 4.37
CA ILE A 412 -24.87 15.54 5.75
C ILE A 412 -23.99 16.47 6.58
N PRO A 413 -24.52 17.07 7.67
CA PRO A 413 -23.71 17.86 8.59
C PRO A 413 -22.60 17.01 9.20
N SER A 414 -21.38 17.56 9.29
CA SER A 414 -20.34 16.90 10.10
C SER A 414 -20.76 16.93 11.57
N PRO A 415 -20.61 15.79 12.29
CA PRO A 415 -20.69 15.83 13.75
C PRO A 415 -19.72 16.87 14.28
N GLY A 416 -20.17 17.69 15.24
CA GLY A 416 -19.39 18.80 15.82
C GLY A 416 -18.28 18.33 16.75
#